data_080b006945824f92834151d905b5e4ae
#
_entry.id   080b006945824f92834151d905b5e4ae
#
_cell.length_a   1.000
_cell.length_b   1.000
_cell.length_c   1.000
_cell.angle_alpha   90.00
_cell.angle_beta   90.00
_cell.angle_gamma   90.00
#
_symmetry.space_group_name_H-M   'P 1'
#
loop_
_entity.id
_entity.type
_entity.pdbx_description
1 polymer ?
#
loop_
_entity_poly.entity_id
_entity_poly.type
_entity_poly.pdbx_seq_one_letter_code
_entity_poly.pdbx_strand_id
1 'polypeptide(L)'
;MELTPSEADLSGPTIRDSTAPEGLHFHYADEAKPLATPWQVAVERAKMVRKCSLPKGIILDPACGSGIQLAAYCAMMGREGIGIELDELTAHAANSNLLRVSNHGYDSALADSRIRIGDGTIADPTLKVAMLHLDPARPRN
;
A
#
# COMPACT_ATOMS: atom_id res chain seq x y z
N MET A 1 -4.11 -15.74 3.59
CA MET A 1 -2.77 -15.84 2.99
C MET A 1 -2.08 -14.50 3.08
N GLU A 2 -0.82 -14.50 3.44
CA GLU A 2 -0.04 -13.27 3.61
C GLU A 2 1.09 -13.24 2.58
N LEU A 3 1.22 -12.11 1.89
CA LEU A 3 2.23 -11.91 0.86
C LEU A 3 3.39 -11.08 1.41
N THR A 4 4.60 -11.44 0.98
CA THR A 4 5.85 -10.79 1.39
C THR A 4 6.39 -9.98 0.20
N PRO A 5 6.67 -8.67 0.36
CA PRO A 5 7.17 -7.86 -0.76
C PRO A 5 8.45 -8.40 -1.40
N SER A 6 9.39 -8.93 -0.59
CA SER A 6 10.64 -9.47 -1.14
C SER A 6 10.45 -10.68 -2.05
N GLU A 7 9.30 -11.34 -2.00
CA GLU A 7 8.93 -12.48 -2.84
C GLU A 7 7.98 -12.10 -3.97
N ALA A 8 7.71 -10.81 -4.15
CA ALA A 8 6.79 -10.35 -5.17
C ALA A 8 7.31 -10.58 -6.58
N ASP A 9 6.40 -10.93 -7.49
CA ASP A 9 6.70 -11.05 -8.91
C ASP A 9 6.61 -9.67 -9.57
N LEU A 10 7.72 -9.20 -10.12
CA LEU A 10 7.82 -7.92 -10.80
C LEU A 10 7.73 -8.04 -12.33
N SER A 11 7.48 -9.24 -12.86
CA SER A 11 7.50 -9.49 -14.31
C SER A 11 6.26 -8.98 -15.05
N GLY A 12 5.19 -8.69 -14.34
CA GLY A 12 3.95 -8.21 -14.95
C GLY A 12 4.05 -6.82 -15.56
N PRO A 13 3.09 -6.43 -16.42
CA PRO A 13 3.10 -5.10 -17.02
C PRO A 13 2.89 -4.01 -15.98
N THR A 14 3.53 -2.87 -16.22
CA THR A 14 3.41 -1.69 -15.35
C THR A 14 2.84 -0.51 -16.12
N ILE A 15 2.24 0.40 -15.39
CA ILE A 15 1.72 1.65 -15.93
C ILE A 15 2.45 2.80 -15.25
N ARG A 16 2.86 3.78 -16.04
CA ARG A 16 3.51 4.97 -15.51
C ARG A 16 2.46 5.84 -14.80
N ASP A 17 2.81 6.29 -13.62
CA ASP A 17 2.12 7.37 -12.92
C ASP A 17 2.93 8.65 -13.17
N SER A 18 2.34 9.62 -13.88
CA SER A 18 3.02 10.86 -14.23
C SER A 18 3.40 11.71 -13.00
N THR A 19 2.79 11.43 -11.85
CA THR A 19 3.09 12.13 -10.58
C THR A 19 4.20 11.47 -9.78
N ALA A 20 4.61 10.25 -10.18
CA ALA A 20 5.69 9.51 -9.52
C ALA A 20 7.06 9.90 -10.06
N PRO A 21 8.13 9.67 -9.29
CA PRO A 21 9.49 9.86 -9.77
C PRO A 21 9.77 9.01 -11.01
N GLU A 22 10.69 9.48 -11.84
CA GLU A 22 11.14 8.73 -13.01
C GLU A 22 11.63 7.33 -12.59
N GLY A 23 11.20 6.31 -13.32
CA GLY A 23 11.55 4.92 -13.06
C GLY A 23 10.66 4.21 -12.06
N LEU A 24 9.80 4.91 -11.35
CA LEU A 24 8.84 4.30 -10.44
C LEU A 24 7.51 4.07 -11.16
N HIS A 25 7.29 2.83 -11.57
CA HIS A 25 6.07 2.41 -12.24
C HIS A 25 5.32 1.42 -11.35
N PHE A 26 4.00 1.31 -11.53
CA PHE A 26 3.16 0.49 -10.69
C PHE A 26 2.44 -0.59 -11.48
N HIS A 27 2.14 -1.70 -10.78
CA HIS A 27 1.23 -2.73 -11.25
C HIS A 27 -0.20 -2.37 -10.87
N TYR A 28 -1.13 -2.67 -11.77
CA TYR A 28 -2.56 -2.58 -11.50
C TYR A 28 -3.22 -3.85 -12.02
N ALA A 29 -4.09 -4.44 -11.22
CA ALA A 29 -4.93 -5.54 -11.68
C ALA A 29 -6.07 -4.95 -12.50
N ASP A 30 -6.14 -5.35 -13.76
CA ASP A 30 -7.19 -4.96 -14.69
C ASP A 30 -7.62 -3.48 -14.58
N GLU A 31 -8.83 -3.23 -14.11
CA GLU A 31 -9.44 -1.91 -14.05
C GLU A 31 -9.20 -1.15 -12.74
N ALA A 32 -8.28 -1.63 -11.89
CA ALA A 32 -8.03 -1.00 -10.60
C ALA A 32 -7.36 0.37 -10.72
N LYS A 33 -6.68 0.65 -11.84
CA LYS A 33 -5.96 1.93 -12.03
C LYS A 33 -6.84 3.16 -11.86
N PRO A 34 -8.06 3.24 -12.42
CA PRO A 34 -8.90 4.43 -12.25
C PRO A 34 -9.27 4.75 -10.80
N LEU A 35 -9.20 3.74 -9.92
CA LEU A 35 -9.51 3.87 -8.50
C LEU A 35 -8.26 4.07 -7.65
N ALA A 36 -7.08 3.98 -8.24
CA ALA A 36 -5.82 4.09 -7.52
C ALA A 36 -5.50 5.56 -7.21
N THR A 37 -4.97 5.79 -6.02
CA THR A 37 -4.47 7.10 -5.61
C THR A 37 -3.20 7.42 -6.38
N PRO A 38 -3.08 8.58 -7.04
CA PRO A 38 -1.82 9.00 -7.65
C PRO A 38 -0.72 9.11 -6.59
N TRP A 39 0.50 8.75 -6.97
CA TRP A 39 1.64 8.73 -6.05
C TRP A 39 1.84 10.06 -5.31
N GLN A 40 1.79 11.19 -6.03
CA GLN A 40 1.98 12.49 -5.39
C GLN A 40 0.93 12.79 -4.33
N VAL A 41 -0.34 12.41 -4.58
CA VAL A 41 -1.40 12.57 -3.59
C VAL A 41 -1.14 11.68 -2.38
N ALA A 42 -0.73 10.43 -2.61
CA ALA A 42 -0.40 9.50 -1.54
C ALA A 42 0.74 10.01 -0.66
N VAL A 43 1.78 10.54 -1.27
CA VAL A 43 2.93 11.13 -0.56
C VAL A 43 2.53 12.36 0.26
N GLU A 44 1.71 13.25 -0.30
CA GLU A 44 1.26 14.44 0.42
C GLU A 44 0.41 14.07 1.64
N ARG A 45 -0.48 13.07 1.50
CA ARG A 45 -1.23 12.53 2.64
C ARG A 45 -0.30 11.99 3.72
N ALA A 46 0.70 11.21 3.32
CA ALA A 46 1.67 10.64 4.26
C ALA A 46 2.47 11.72 4.99
N LYS A 47 2.88 12.77 4.29
CA LYS A 47 3.59 13.90 4.89
C LYS A 47 2.73 14.64 5.92
N MET A 48 1.44 14.79 5.66
CA MET A 48 0.51 15.42 6.60
C MET A 48 0.37 14.57 7.86
N VAL A 49 0.19 13.26 7.71
CA VAL A 49 0.05 12.35 8.85
C VAL A 49 1.35 12.25 9.65
N ARG A 50 2.50 12.28 8.97
CA ARG A 50 3.81 12.25 9.62
C ARG A 50 4.00 13.37 10.64
N LYS A 51 3.33 14.50 10.46
CA LYS A 51 3.37 15.63 11.41
C LYS A 51 2.60 15.34 12.69
N CYS A 52 1.73 14.33 12.69
CA CYS A 52 0.96 13.93 13.87
C CYS A 52 1.82 13.05 14.77
N SER A 53 1.61 13.16 16.09
CA SER A 53 2.21 12.25 17.04
C SER A 53 1.40 10.97 17.10
N LEU A 54 1.95 9.88 16.57
CA LEU A 54 1.28 8.57 16.57
C LEU A 54 1.85 7.67 17.64
N PRO A 55 1.02 6.79 18.25
CA PRO A 55 1.52 5.76 19.14
C PRO A 55 2.40 4.76 18.39
N LYS A 56 3.06 3.87 19.13
CA LYS A 56 3.77 2.74 18.53
C LYS A 56 2.77 1.79 17.88
N GLY A 57 3.17 1.18 16.78
CA GLY A 57 2.35 0.21 16.07
C GLY A 57 2.45 0.38 14.56
N ILE A 58 1.69 -0.45 13.86
CA ILE A 58 1.67 -0.51 12.40
C ILE A 58 0.64 0.43 11.80
N ILE A 59 0.78 0.65 10.50
CA ILE A 59 -0.25 1.27 9.68
C ILE A 59 -1.10 0.15 9.10
N LEU A 60 -2.41 0.21 9.29
CA LEU A 60 -3.33 -0.77 8.75
C LEU A 60 -4.21 -0.13 7.69
N ASP A 61 -4.21 -0.73 6.51
CA ASP A 61 -5.13 -0.36 5.41
C ASP A 61 -5.99 -1.58 5.08
N PRO A 62 -7.24 -1.65 5.60
CA PRO A 62 -8.08 -2.83 5.44
C PRO A 62 -8.72 -2.99 4.06
N ALA A 63 -8.50 -2.05 3.16
CA ALA A 63 -8.92 -2.12 1.76
C ALA A 63 -7.86 -1.45 0.90
N CYS A 64 -6.67 -2.04 0.86
CA CYS A 64 -5.48 -1.37 0.33
C CYS A 64 -5.45 -1.20 -1.20
N GLY A 65 -6.27 -1.93 -1.93
CA GLY A 65 -6.29 -1.85 -3.39
C GLY A 65 -4.91 -2.07 -3.99
N SER A 66 -4.44 -1.10 -4.77
CA SER A 66 -3.12 -1.16 -5.40
C SER A 66 -1.94 -1.03 -4.44
N GLY A 67 -2.19 -0.72 -3.18
CA GLY A 67 -1.15 -0.59 -2.15
C GLY A 67 -0.32 0.69 -2.23
N ILE A 68 -0.62 1.59 -3.15
CA ILE A 68 0.18 2.81 -3.36
C ILE A 68 0.12 3.73 -2.14
N GLN A 69 -1.08 3.94 -1.59
CA GLN A 69 -1.22 4.77 -0.39
C GLN A 69 -0.52 4.16 0.82
N LEU A 70 -0.66 2.84 1.00
CA LEU A 70 0.05 2.14 2.07
C LEU A 70 1.56 2.27 1.90
N ALA A 71 2.07 2.06 0.69
CA ALA A 71 3.50 2.21 0.40
C ALA A 71 4.00 3.61 0.73
N ALA A 72 3.24 4.65 0.38
CA ALA A 72 3.60 6.02 0.69
C ALA A 72 3.66 6.28 2.20
N TYR A 73 2.68 5.78 2.97
CA TYR A 73 2.72 5.89 4.43
C TYR A 73 3.97 5.22 5.01
N CYS A 74 4.21 3.96 4.65
CA CYS A 74 5.35 3.21 5.17
C CYS A 74 6.67 3.89 4.81
N ALA A 75 6.80 4.35 3.56
CA ALA A 75 8.01 5.02 3.09
C ALA A 75 8.27 6.35 3.80
N MET A 76 7.25 7.20 3.89
CA MET A 76 7.41 8.55 4.45
C MET A 76 7.47 8.56 5.96
N MET A 77 6.84 7.59 6.63
CA MET A 77 6.75 7.54 8.09
C MET A 77 7.75 6.58 8.72
N GLY A 78 8.43 5.75 7.92
CA GLY A 78 9.36 4.76 8.45
C GLY A 78 8.69 3.71 9.34
N ARG A 79 7.48 3.30 9.00
CA ARG A 79 6.71 2.32 9.76
C ARG A 79 6.30 1.14 8.91
N GLU A 80 6.24 -0.02 9.53
CA GLU A 80 5.65 -1.20 8.91
C GLU A 80 4.14 -1.00 8.71
N GLY A 81 3.62 -1.59 7.64
CA GLY A 81 2.22 -1.58 7.33
C GLY A 81 1.69 -2.96 7.00
N ILE A 82 0.40 -3.13 7.19
CA ILE A 82 -0.34 -4.27 6.70
C ILE A 82 -1.50 -3.75 5.87
N GLY A 83 -1.54 -4.18 4.60
CA GLY A 83 -2.67 -3.97 3.72
C GLY A 83 -3.48 -5.25 3.62
N ILE A 84 -4.80 -5.11 3.58
CA ILE A 84 -5.71 -6.23 3.37
C ILE A 84 -6.48 -5.95 2.08
N GLU A 85 -6.54 -6.96 1.22
CA GLU A 85 -7.24 -6.85 -0.06
C GLU A 85 -7.98 -8.16 -0.34
N LEU A 86 -9.25 -8.04 -0.69
CA LEU A 86 -10.13 -9.18 -0.92
C LEU A 86 -9.84 -9.85 -2.28
N ASP A 87 -9.56 -9.04 -3.31
CA ASP A 87 -9.26 -9.55 -4.65
C ASP A 87 -7.81 -10.02 -4.73
N GLU A 88 -7.63 -11.29 -5.09
CA GLU A 88 -6.31 -11.92 -5.10
C GLU A 88 -5.34 -11.25 -6.08
N LEU A 89 -5.79 -10.94 -7.30
CA LEU A 89 -4.94 -10.30 -8.30
C LEU A 89 -4.53 -8.89 -7.86
N THR A 90 -5.46 -8.15 -7.29
CA THR A 90 -5.18 -6.81 -6.74
C THR A 90 -4.22 -6.89 -5.56
N ALA A 91 -4.35 -7.90 -4.69
CA ALA A 91 -3.43 -8.11 -3.58
C ALA A 91 -2.00 -8.39 -4.07
N HIS A 92 -1.84 -9.23 -5.09
CA HIS A 92 -0.53 -9.48 -5.69
C HIS A 92 0.07 -8.22 -6.32
N ALA A 93 -0.75 -7.41 -7.00
CA ALA A 93 -0.30 -6.12 -7.53
C ALA A 93 0.15 -5.18 -6.41
N ALA A 94 -0.60 -5.11 -5.32
CA ALA A 94 -0.23 -4.31 -4.15
C ALA A 94 1.12 -4.75 -3.57
N ASN A 95 1.33 -6.05 -3.43
CA ASN A 95 2.59 -6.60 -2.94
C ASN A 95 3.77 -6.23 -3.85
N SER A 96 3.58 -6.32 -5.15
CA SER A 96 4.57 -5.90 -6.15
C SER A 96 4.88 -4.40 -6.02
N ASN A 97 3.86 -3.58 -5.79
CA ASN A 97 4.04 -2.14 -5.65
C ASN A 97 4.83 -1.77 -4.39
N LEU A 98 4.64 -2.48 -3.28
CA LEU A 98 5.48 -2.30 -2.09
C LEU A 98 6.94 -2.56 -2.41
N LEU A 99 7.24 -3.65 -3.12
CA LEU A 99 8.61 -3.96 -3.51
C LEU A 99 9.18 -2.91 -4.48
N ARG A 100 8.40 -2.44 -5.43
CA ARG A 100 8.84 -1.41 -6.38
C ARG A 100 9.22 -0.11 -5.67
N VAL A 101 8.43 0.32 -4.72
CA VAL A 101 8.74 1.51 -3.92
C VAL A 101 10.00 1.28 -3.08
N SER A 102 10.13 0.11 -2.45
CA SER A 102 11.33 -0.25 -1.71
C SER A 102 12.59 -0.23 -2.59
N ASN A 103 12.50 -0.81 -3.78
CA ASN A 103 13.62 -0.85 -4.73
C ASN A 103 13.99 0.54 -5.27
N HIS A 104 13.08 1.50 -5.18
CA HIS A 104 13.33 2.88 -5.60
C HIS A 104 14.08 3.70 -4.53
N GLY A 105 14.55 3.06 -3.47
CA GLY A 105 15.40 3.69 -2.46
C GLY A 105 14.64 4.24 -1.24
N TYR A 106 13.39 3.88 -1.08
CA TYR A 106 12.62 4.26 0.10
C TYR A 106 12.90 3.36 1.30
N ASP A 107 12.32 3.73 2.45
CA ASP A 107 12.62 3.16 3.75
C ASP A 107 12.46 1.62 3.81
N SER A 108 13.34 0.97 4.58
CA SER A 108 13.35 -0.48 4.80
C SER A 108 12.07 -1.02 5.47
N ALA A 109 11.28 -0.17 6.11
CA ALA A 109 9.99 -0.57 6.69
C ALA A 109 9.06 -1.20 5.64
N LEU A 110 9.21 -0.84 4.36
CA LEU A 110 8.47 -1.47 3.28
C LEU A 110 8.77 -2.97 3.13
N ALA A 111 10.01 -3.38 3.35
CA ALA A 111 10.41 -4.78 3.24
C ALA A 111 9.76 -5.64 4.33
N ASP A 112 9.48 -5.06 5.49
CA ASP A 112 8.84 -5.73 6.62
C ASP A 112 7.31 -5.63 6.59
N SER A 113 6.76 -4.86 5.66
CA SER A 113 5.31 -4.74 5.47
C SER A 113 4.74 -5.99 4.79
N ARG A 114 3.41 -6.15 4.88
CA ARG A 114 2.73 -7.35 4.35
C ARG A 114 1.42 -6.96 3.68
N ILE A 115 1.04 -7.77 2.71
CA ILE A 115 -0.30 -7.72 2.11
C ILE A 115 -1.01 -9.03 2.45
N ARG A 116 -2.19 -8.94 3.04
CA ARG A 116 -3.04 -10.09 3.34
C ARG A 116 -4.16 -10.17 2.32
N ILE A 117 -4.37 -11.36 1.78
CA ILE A 117 -5.54 -11.65 0.94
C ILE A 117 -6.65 -12.06 1.89
N GLY A 118 -7.73 -11.28 1.94
CA GLY A 118 -8.83 -11.56 2.82
C GLY A 118 -9.79 -10.41 2.99
N ASP A 119 -10.66 -10.55 3.99
CA ASP A 119 -11.69 -9.59 4.32
C ASP A 119 -11.18 -8.61 5.39
N GLY A 120 -10.99 -7.34 4.99
CA GLY A 120 -10.52 -6.30 5.88
C GLY A 120 -11.51 -5.86 6.97
N THR A 121 -12.76 -6.33 6.90
CA THR A 121 -13.76 -6.06 7.95
C THR A 121 -13.59 -6.97 9.17
N ILE A 122 -12.78 -8.02 9.05
CA ILE A 122 -12.49 -8.95 10.13
C ILE A 122 -11.32 -8.42 10.95
N ALA A 123 -11.58 -8.07 12.20
CA ALA A 123 -10.54 -7.56 13.08
C ALA A 123 -9.53 -8.64 13.49
N ASP A 124 -8.25 -8.25 13.55
CA ASP A 124 -7.19 -9.06 14.11
C ASP A 124 -6.71 -8.41 15.43
N PRO A 125 -7.13 -8.94 16.59
CA PRO A 125 -6.79 -8.34 17.87
C PRO A 125 -5.31 -8.49 18.26
N THR A 126 -4.53 -9.29 17.50
CA THR A 126 -3.10 -9.44 17.75
C THR A 126 -2.27 -8.29 17.18
N LEU A 127 -2.86 -7.48 16.30
CA LEU A 127 -2.16 -6.35 15.69
C LEU A 127 -2.19 -5.14 16.60
N LYS A 128 -1.03 -4.54 16.79
CA LYS A 128 -0.91 -3.24 17.43
C LYS A 128 -0.95 -2.16 16.36
N VAL A 129 -2.10 -1.55 16.19
CA VAL A 129 -2.33 -0.56 15.15
C VAL A 129 -2.13 0.85 15.69
N ALA A 130 -1.21 1.58 15.08
CA ALA A 130 -0.99 2.99 15.38
C ALA A 130 -1.90 3.91 14.56
N MET A 131 -2.23 3.49 13.34
CA MET A 131 -3.03 4.28 12.42
C MET A 131 -3.84 3.34 11.51
N LEU A 132 -5.10 3.66 11.35
CA LEU A 132 -6.00 2.98 10.44
C LEU A 132 -6.36 3.94 9.29
N HIS A 133 -6.04 3.52 8.06
CA HIS A 133 -6.44 4.27 6.86
C HIS A 133 -7.72 3.68 6.30
N LEU A 134 -8.78 4.47 6.25
CA LEU A 134 -10.05 4.08 5.67
C LEU A 134 -10.33 4.89 4.41
N ASP A 135 -10.41 4.20 3.30
CA ASP A 135 -10.78 4.78 2.01
C ASP A 135 -11.92 3.93 1.44
N PRO A 136 -13.17 4.17 1.87
CA PRO A 136 -14.30 3.35 1.46
C PRO A 136 -14.50 3.42 -0.05
N ALA A 137 -14.90 2.28 -0.64
CA ALA A 137 -15.19 2.18 -2.05
C ALA A 137 -16.24 3.23 -2.45
N ARG A 138 -15.97 3.92 -3.57
CA ARG A 138 -16.93 4.89 -4.10
C ARG A 138 -18.17 4.16 -4.61
N PRO A 139 -19.38 4.72 -4.38
CA PRO A 139 -20.58 4.17 -5.00
C PRO A 139 -20.43 4.14 -6.52
N ARG A 140 -20.82 3.03 -7.11
CA ARG A 140 -20.94 2.94 -8.58
C ARG A 140 -22.30 3.50 -8.97
N ASN A 141 -22.29 4.47 -9.82
CA ASN A 141 -23.51 5.02 -10.40
C ASN A 141 -23.62 4.60 -11.86
#